data_0683bb2dbbea3c34621765b7c7347db7
#
_entry.id   0683bb2dbbea3c34621765b7c7347db7
#
_cell.length_a   1.000
_cell.length_b   1.000
_cell.length_c   1.000
_cell.angle_alpha   90.00
_cell.angle_beta   90.00
_cell.angle_gamma   90.00
#
_symmetry.space_group_name_H-M   'P 1'
#
loop_
_entity.id
_entity.type
_entity.pdbx_description
1 polymer ?
#
loop_
_entity_poly.entity_id
_entity_poly.type
_entity_poly.pdbx_seq_one_letter_code
_entity_poly.pdbx_strand_id
1 'polypeptide(L)'
;MITDSGDITDQSFNQTTYEACKAFCDANGIDFNYFKPTGDSDAERIAQVEAAIDEGYNVIVMPGYLFAAAIGECQPTYPDVKFIALDVSEYDLTSNGVDLSKASNLFSAVYQEELSGYMAGYAAVKMGYKKLGFLGGMEVPAVQRFGYGFVQGANDAAVELGIAADVSCEYVYGGKFMGDADITAYMDNWYATKGVEVVFACGGGIYTSAAEAAAKVGGKVIGVDSDQAPIINKFAEGMTLTSAMKGLAATVKTLLTDTVAGNFDQYAGKVENLG
;
A
#
# COMPACT_ATOMS: atom_id res chain seq x y z
N MET A 1 15.13 7.04 1.19
CA MET A 1 13.72 6.68 1.41
C MET A 1 13.39 6.80 2.90
N ILE A 2 12.21 7.27 3.26
CA ILE A 2 11.74 7.28 4.66
C ILE A 2 10.57 6.29 4.75
N THR A 3 10.57 5.35 5.71
CA THR A 3 9.39 4.49 5.93
C THR A 3 8.29 5.25 6.66
N ASP A 4 7.03 4.86 6.47
CA ASP A 4 5.91 5.35 7.26
C ASP A 4 5.87 4.68 8.66
N SER A 5 4.72 4.20 9.11
CA SER A 5 4.59 3.38 10.33
C SER A 5 5.02 1.92 10.12
N GLY A 6 5.28 1.50 8.87
CA GLY A 6 5.67 0.16 8.49
C GLY A 6 7.18 -0.10 8.59
N ASP A 7 7.61 -1.23 8.04
CA ASP A 7 9.00 -1.67 8.00
C ASP A 7 9.35 -2.13 6.58
N ILE A 8 10.63 -2.03 6.22
CA ILE A 8 11.14 -2.53 4.93
C ILE A 8 11.05 -4.05 4.77
N THR A 9 10.50 -4.75 5.75
CA THR A 9 10.26 -6.20 5.76
C THR A 9 8.77 -6.56 5.78
N ASP A 10 7.89 -5.59 5.49
CA ASP A 10 6.43 -5.77 5.52
C ASP A 10 5.87 -6.68 4.40
N GLN A 11 6.74 -7.11 3.49
CA GLN A 11 6.41 -7.92 2.30
C GLN A 11 5.34 -7.28 1.40
N SER A 12 5.23 -5.95 1.43
CA SER A 12 4.18 -5.17 0.77
C SER A 12 4.70 -3.78 0.41
N PHE A 13 4.04 -2.73 0.90
CA PHE A 13 4.19 -1.33 0.49
C PHE A 13 5.59 -0.76 0.73
N ASN A 14 6.09 -0.81 1.99
CA ASN A 14 7.41 -0.27 2.33
C ASN A 14 8.53 -1.10 1.73
N GLN A 15 8.46 -2.43 1.80
CA GLN A 15 9.48 -3.30 1.23
C GLN A 15 9.59 -3.11 -0.27
N THR A 16 8.48 -3.11 -1.01
CA THR A 16 8.49 -2.93 -2.47
C THR A 16 9.10 -1.59 -2.87
N THR A 17 8.77 -0.53 -2.15
CA THR A 17 9.34 0.81 -2.39
C THR A 17 10.84 0.83 -2.08
N TYR A 18 11.25 0.24 -0.95
CA TYR A 18 12.66 0.13 -0.55
C TYR A 18 13.49 -0.63 -1.59
N GLU A 19 13.02 -1.81 -2.00
CA GLU A 19 13.72 -2.65 -2.96
C GLU A 19 13.84 -1.96 -4.32
N ALA A 20 12.81 -1.23 -4.77
CA ALA A 20 12.84 -0.47 -6.01
C ALA A 20 13.85 0.68 -5.96
N CYS A 21 13.87 1.47 -4.87
CA CYS A 21 14.85 2.53 -4.66
C CYS A 21 16.27 1.96 -4.63
N LYS A 22 16.49 0.92 -3.83
CA LYS A 22 17.81 0.29 -3.68
C LYS A 22 18.32 -0.28 -4.99
N ALA A 23 17.49 -1.06 -5.69
CA ALA A 23 17.88 -1.67 -6.97
C ALA A 23 18.22 -0.60 -8.03
N PHE A 24 17.47 0.50 -8.06
CA PHE A 24 17.75 1.61 -8.96
C PHE A 24 19.10 2.26 -8.62
N CYS A 25 19.34 2.59 -7.36
CA CYS A 25 20.54 3.26 -6.90
C CYS A 25 21.78 2.37 -7.09
N ASP A 26 21.71 1.09 -6.73
CA ASP A 26 22.80 0.12 -6.95
C ASP A 26 23.18 0.01 -8.45
N ALA A 27 22.19 -0.02 -9.33
CA ALA A 27 22.42 -0.14 -10.77
C ALA A 27 23.02 1.12 -11.40
N ASN A 28 22.85 2.28 -10.76
CA ASN A 28 23.33 3.58 -11.28
C ASN A 28 24.52 4.16 -10.49
N GLY A 29 25.04 3.45 -9.47
CA GLY A 29 26.14 3.92 -8.63
C GLY A 29 25.78 5.15 -7.80
N ILE A 30 24.54 5.23 -7.32
CA ILE A 30 24.00 6.33 -6.51
C ILE A 30 23.94 5.87 -5.06
N ASP A 31 24.34 6.73 -4.13
CA ASP A 31 24.22 6.46 -2.70
C ASP A 31 22.76 6.35 -2.28
N PHE A 32 22.45 5.32 -1.50
CA PHE A 32 21.11 5.04 -1.01
C PHE A 32 21.13 4.69 0.48
N ASN A 33 20.17 5.22 1.20
CA ASN A 33 19.88 4.82 2.57
C ASN A 33 18.36 4.88 2.81
N TYR A 34 17.89 4.22 3.87
CA TYR A 34 16.55 4.40 4.35
C TYR A 34 16.56 4.87 5.81
N PHE A 35 15.56 5.63 6.17
CA PHE A 35 15.36 6.18 7.50
C PHE A 35 14.01 5.70 8.02
N LYS A 36 13.99 5.34 9.30
CA LYS A 36 12.77 4.85 9.95
C LYS A 36 12.46 5.72 11.15
N PRO A 37 11.26 6.35 11.21
CA PRO A 37 10.82 7.04 12.39
C PRO A 37 10.80 6.12 13.62
N THR A 38 11.10 6.66 14.79
CA THR A 38 11.13 5.90 16.04
C THR A 38 9.75 5.62 16.60
N GLY A 39 8.75 6.40 16.15
CA GLY A 39 7.35 6.27 16.49
C GLY A 39 6.45 6.74 15.34
N ASP A 40 5.18 6.98 15.60
CA ASP A 40 4.17 7.27 14.58
C ASP A 40 3.59 8.70 14.73
N SER A 41 4.47 9.70 14.78
CA SER A 41 4.09 11.11 14.80
C SER A 41 4.65 11.88 13.62
N ASP A 42 3.99 12.98 13.26
CA ASP A 42 4.47 13.87 12.20
C ASP A 42 5.85 14.45 12.52
N ALA A 43 6.08 14.83 13.79
CA ALA A 43 7.37 15.34 14.23
C ALA A 43 8.52 14.34 14.03
N GLU A 44 8.27 13.05 14.25
CA GLU A 44 9.28 12.02 14.03
C GLU A 44 9.52 11.76 12.54
N ARG A 45 8.48 11.83 11.69
CA ARG A 45 8.63 11.77 10.24
C ARG A 45 9.41 12.96 9.69
N ILE A 46 9.10 14.17 10.14
CA ILE A 46 9.83 15.41 9.80
C ILE A 46 11.31 15.26 10.19
N ALA A 47 11.59 14.84 11.42
CA ALA A 47 12.97 14.66 11.90
C ALA A 47 13.77 13.64 11.03
N GLN A 48 13.13 12.59 10.51
CA GLN A 48 13.82 11.65 9.62
C GLN A 48 14.05 12.22 8.21
N VAL A 49 13.13 13.06 7.71
CA VAL A 49 13.35 13.79 6.44
C VAL A 49 14.53 14.74 6.59
N GLU A 50 14.56 15.53 7.66
CA GLU A 50 15.65 16.47 7.95
C GLU A 50 16.99 15.73 8.14
N ALA A 51 17.01 14.63 8.89
CA ALA A 51 18.21 13.82 9.07
C ALA A 51 18.78 13.30 7.73
N ALA A 52 17.90 12.85 6.84
CA ALA A 52 18.31 12.41 5.51
C ALA A 52 18.92 13.57 4.70
N ILE A 53 18.33 14.76 4.77
CA ILE A 53 18.83 15.96 4.08
C ILE A 53 20.18 16.39 4.67
N ASP A 54 20.34 16.37 5.99
CA ASP A 54 21.58 16.69 6.70
C ASP A 54 22.71 15.70 6.36
N GLU A 55 22.40 14.45 6.05
CA GLU A 55 23.36 13.46 5.51
C GLU A 55 23.69 13.68 4.03
N GLY A 56 23.06 14.65 3.36
CA GLY A 56 23.33 15.03 1.97
C GLY A 56 22.44 14.37 0.92
N TYR A 57 21.40 13.67 1.31
CA TYR A 57 20.43 13.10 0.36
C TYR A 57 19.55 14.21 -0.23
N ASN A 58 19.49 14.28 -1.55
CA ASN A 58 18.78 15.32 -2.28
C ASN A 58 17.53 14.83 -3.04
N VAL A 59 17.19 13.55 -2.91
CA VAL A 59 15.94 12.95 -3.39
C VAL A 59 15.35 12.12 -2.24
N ILE A 60 14.17 12.52 -1.78
CA ILE A 60 13.48 11.86 -0.66
C ILE A 60 12.23 11.17 -1.17
N VAL A 61 12.19 9.83 -1.04
CA VAL A 61 11.02 9.01 -1.41
C VAL A 61 10.25 8.68 -0.14
N MET A 62 8.96 9.01 -0.11
CA MET A 62 8.08 8.92 1.06
C MET A 62 6.81 8.12 0.73
N PRO A 63 6.80 6.82 1.01
CA PRO A 63 5.62 5.99 0.82
C PRO A 63 4.63 6.15 1.98
N GLY A 64 3.44 6.63 1.68
CA GLY A 64 2.30 6.66 2.61
C GLY A 64 1.71 8.06 2.85
N TYR A 65 0.40 8.10 2.96
CA TYR A 65 -0.37 9.34 3.18
C TYR A 65 0.03 10.10 4.47
N LEU A 66 0.61 9.39 5.45
CA LEU A 66 1.10 9.97 6.71
C LEU A 66 2.22 11.00 6.52
N PHE A 67 2.82 11.07 5.34
CA PHE A 67 3.85 12.06 5.04
C PHE A 67 3.30 13.44 4.66
N ALA A 68 1.99 13.61 4.54
CA ALA A 68 1.42 14.89 4.10
C ALA A 68 1.89 16.09 4.94
N ALA A 69 1.91 15.95 6.28
CA ALA A 69 2.38 17.00 7.19
C ALA A 69 3.90 17.25 7.04
N ALA A 70 4.70 16.19 6.94
CA ALA A 70 6.14 16.32 6.74
C ALA A 70 6.49 16.98 5.39
N ILE A 71 5.72 16.68 4.35
CA ILE A 71 5.86 17.34 3.04
C ILE A 71 5.50 18.83 3.16
N GLY A 72 4.39 19.16 3.85
CA GLY A 72 3.95 20.54 4.05
C GLY A 72 5.01 21.42 4.71
N GLU A 73 5.79 20.87 5.63
CA GLU A 73 6.87 21.57 6.34
C GLU A 73 8.21 21.56 5.57
N CYS A 74 8.62 20.41 5.08
CA CYS A 74 9.96 20.25 4.49
C CYS A 74 10.03 20.74 3.04
N GLN A 75 8.98 20.55 2.23
CA GLN A 75 8.99 20.89 0.82
C GLN A 75 9.34 22.38 0.56
N PRO A 76 8.70 23.37 1.21
CA PRO A 76 9.04 24.78 1.00
C PRO A 76 10.37 25.18 1.65
N THR A 77 10.82 24.46 2.68
CA THR A 77 12.05 24.73 3.44
C THR A 77 13.31 24.30 2.67
N TYR A 78 13.20 23.22 1.89
CA TYR A 78 14.33 22.61 1.17
C TYR A 78 14.07 22.60 -0.36
N PRO A 79 14.11 23.75 -1.05
CA PRO A 79 13.72 23.86 -2.46
C PRO A 79 14.63 23.08 -3.42
N ASP A 80 15.87 22.79 -3.03
CA ASP A 80 16.84 22.04 -3.85
C ASP A 80 16.68 20.51 -3.70
N VAL A 81 15.89 20.04 -2.72
CA VAL A 81 15.60 18.62 -2.49
C VAL A 81 14.37 18.22 -3.28
N LYS A 82 14.42 17.09 -3.96
CA LYS A 82 13.25 16.52 -4.67
C LYS A 82 12.48 15.58 -3.75
N PHE A 83 11.19 15.82 -3.64
CA PHE A 83 10.27 15.03 -2.83
C PHE A 83 9.37 14.18 -3.73
N ILE A 84 9.43 12.87 -3.55
CA ILE A 84 8.60 11.89 -4.27
C ILE A 84 7.70 11.22 -3.23
N ALA A 85 6.42 11.52 -3.28
CA ALA A 85 5.40 10.96 -2.40
C ALA A 85 4.61 9.85 -3.10
N LEU A 86 4.23 8.82 -2.36
CA LEU A 86 3.34 7.75 -2.82
C LEU A 86 2.14 7.68 -1.87
N ASP A 87 0.93 7.59 -2.42
CA ASP A 87 -0.35 7.59 -1.70
C ASP A 87 -0.67 8.89 -0.92
N VAL A 88 -0.07 10.00 -1.28
CA VAL A 88 -0.42 11.30 -0.70
C VAL A 88 -1.27 12.07 -1.71
N SER A 89 -2.56 12.25 -1.41
CA SER A 89 -3.49 12.90 -2.33
C SER A 89 -3.31 14.42 -2.38
N GLU A 90 -3.87 15.04 -3.40
CA GLU A 90 -3.93 16.52 -3.50
C GLU A 90 -4.61 17.13 -2.27
N TYR A 91 -5.68 16.49 -1.78
CA TYR A 91 -6.37 16.94 -0.58
C TYR A 91 -5.48 16.88 0.64
N ASP A 92 -4.75 15.78 0.84
CA ASP A 92 -3.82 15.63 1.97
C ASP A 92 -2.73 16.71 1.94
N LEU A 93 -2.13 16.95 0.78
CA LEU A 93 -1.09 17.97 0.60
C LEU A 93 -1.63 19.38 0.86
N THR A 94 -2.74 19.75 0.23
CA THR A 94 -3.30 21.09 0.37
C THR A 94 -3.84 21.38 1.78
N SER A 95 -4.41 20.37 2.45
CA SER A 95 -4.84 20.44 3.85
C SER A 95 -3.67 20.65 4.81
N ASN A 96 -2.46 20.26 4.43
CA ASN A 96 -1.21 20.49 5.17
C ASN A 96 -0.42 21.70 4.65
N GLY A 97 -1.06 22.59 3.91
CA GLY A 97 -0.51 23.89 3.53
C GLY A 97 0.37 23.89 2.27
N VAL A 98 0.46 22.77 1.53
CA VAL A 98 1.21 22.72 0.28
C VAL A 98 0.49 23.51 -0.82
N ASP A 99 1.17 24.50 -1.38
CA ASP A 99 0.75 25.20 -2.60
C ASP A 99 1.37 24.47 -3.82
N LEU A 100 0.62 23.58 -4.43
CA LEU A 100 1.09 22.77 -5.56
C LEU A 100 1.57 23.63 -6.74
N SER A 101 1.01 24.83 -6.92
CA SER A 101 1.44 25.73 -7.99
C SER A 101 2.87 26.27 -7.79
N LYS A 102 3.41 26.16 -6.59
CA LYS A 102 4.76 26.58 -6.19
C LYS A 102 5.68 25.41 -5.82
N ALA A 103 5.15 24.22 -5.68
CA ALA A 103 5.88 23.05 -5.23
C ALA A 103 6.71 22.41 -6.37
N SER A 104 7.63 23.16 -6.96
CA SER A 104 8.46 22.75 -8.12
C SER A 104 9.38 21.54 -7.83
N ASN A 105 9.53 21.17 -6.58
CA ASN A 105 10.37 20.06 -6.11
C ASN A 105 9.57 18.90 -5.53
N LEU A 106 8.25 18.86 -5.74
CA LEU A 106 7.35 17.81 -5.24
C LEU A 106 6.60 17.13 -6.38
N PHE A 107 6.53 15.81 -6.32
CA PHE A 107 5.57 14.97 -7.06
C PHE A 107 4.91 13.99 -6.11
N SER A 108 3.63 13.73 -6.31
CA SER A 108 2.92 12.65 -5.63
C SER A 108 2.22 11.73 -6.62
N ALA A 109 2.35 10.41 -6.40
CA ALA A 109 1.57 9.40 -7.07
C ALA A 109 0.49 8.86 -6.13
N VAL A 110 -0.76 8.83 -6.58
CA VAL A 110 -1.84 8.04 -5.99
C VAL A 110 -2.25 6.96 -6.98
N TYR A 111 -2.94 5.92 -6.54
CA TYR A 111 -3.23 4.76 -7.37
C TYR A 111 -4.73 4.49 -7.44
N GLN A 112 -5.14 3.76 -8.48
CA GLN A 112 -6.51 3.30 -8.68
C GLN A 112 -6.74 1.96 -7.98
N GLU A 113 -6.57 1.93 -6.66
CA GLU A 113 -6.69 0.71 -5.86
C GLU A 113 -8.07 0.06 -5.99
N GLU A 114 -9.10 0.86 -6.26
CA GLU A 114 -10.45 0.37 -6.52
C GLU A 114 -10.51 -0.57 -7.73
N LEU A 115 -9.68 -0.37 -8.75
CA LEU A 115 -9.65 -1.25 -9.92
C LEU A 115 -8.97 -2.58 -9.58
N SER A 116 -7.86 -2.55 -8.86
CA SER A 116 -7.15 -3.76 -8.44
C SER A 116 -8.00 -4.56 -7.44
N GLY A 117 -8.64 -3.88 -6.49
CA GLY A 117 -9.61 -4.48 -5.58
C GLY A 117 -10.80 -5.09 -6.32
N TYR A 118 -11.37 -4.37 -7.29
CA TYR A 118 -12.48 -4.85 -8.12
C TYR A 118 -12.12 -6.15 -8.86
N MET A 119 -10.96 -6.18 -9.51
CA MET A 119 -10.49 -7.38 -10.21
C MET A 119 -10.34 -8.56 -9.25
N ALA A 120 -9.83 -8.34 -8.04
CA ALA A 120 -9.67 -9.40 -7.04
C ALA A 120 -11.02 -9.95 -6.56
N GLY A 121 -11.99 -9.10 -6.26
CA GLY A 121 -13.33 -9.50 -5.86
C GLY A 121 -14.11 -10.21 -6.96
N TYR A 122 -14.04 -9.67 -8.17
CA TYR A 122 -14.65 -10.27 -9.36
C TYR A 122 -14.08 -11.65 -9.65
N ALA A 123 -12.74 -11.79 -9.63
CA ALA A 123 -12.07 -13.07 -9.84
C ALA A 123 -12.45 -14.10 -8.76
N ALA A 124 -12.49 -13.71 -7.49
CA ALA A 124 -12.84 -14.61 -6.40
C ALA A 124 -14.24 -15.25 -6.62
N VAL A 125 -15.25 -14.45 -6.97
CA VAL A 125 -16.60 -14.96 -7.25
C VAL A 125 -16.64 -15.79 -8.53
N LYS A 126 -15.95 -15.37 -9.60
CA LYS A 126 -15.84 -16.17 -10.84
C LYS A 126 -15.15 -17.51 -10.64
N MET A 127 -14.26 -17.63 -9.66
CA MET A 127 -13.61 -18.89 -9.27
C MET A 127 -14.51 -19.76 -8.35
N GLY A 128 -15.70 -19.29 -8.02
CA GLY A 128 -16.73 -20.05 -7.29
C GLY A 128 -16.82 -19.76 -5.80
N TYR A 129 -16.02 -18.85 -5.25
CA TYR A 129 -16.10 -18.43 -3.85
C TYR A 129 -17.34 -17.55 -3.62
N LYS A 130 -18.08 -17.81 -2.56
CA LYS A 130 -19.34 -17.13 -2.24
C LYS A 130 -19.30 -16.39 -0.91
N LYS A 131 -18.50 -16.85 0.03
CA LYS A 131 -18.33 -16.20 1.34
C LYS A 131 -16.97 -15.56 1.43
N LEU A 132 -16.95 -14.26 1.19
CA LEU A 132 -15.74 -13.46 1.11
C LEU A 132 -15.51 -12.70 2.41
N GLY A 133 -14.27 -12.24 2.62
CA GLY A 133 -13.91 -11.32 3.69
C GLY A 133 -12.94 -10.26 3.19
N PHE A 134 -13.07 -9.04 3.69
CA PHE A 134 -12.10 -7.97 3.53
C PHE A 134 -11.54 -7.60 4.90
N LEU A 135 -10.26 -7.87 5.12
CA LEU A 135 -9.50 -7.46 6.28
C LEU A 135 -8.59 -6.29 5.86
N GLY A 136 -9.05 -5.07 6.10
CA GLY A 136 -8.22 -3.87 5.92
C GLY A 136 -7.26 -3.69 7.10
N GLY A 137 -6.09 -3.09 6.85
CA GLY A 137 -5.19 -2.66 7.90
C GLY A 137 -5.79 -1.49 8.68
N MET A 138 -5.29 -0.28 8.45
CA MET A 138 -5.90 0.95 8.95
C MET A 138 -7.00 1.43 7.99
N GLU A 139 -7.98 2.17 8.50
CA GLU A 139 -9.04 2.78 7.69
C GLU A 139 -8.54 4.06 7.01
N VAL A 140 -7.68 3.88 6.01
CA VAL A 140 -7.07 4.98 5.24
C VAL A 140 -7.54 4.97 3.79
N PRO A 141 -7.44 6.08 3.04
CA PRO A 141 -8.06 6.21 1.72
C PRO A 141 -7.68 5.09 0.73
N ALA A 142 -6.42 4.69 0.65
CA ALA A 142 -5.98 3.61 -0.23
C ALA A 142 -6.62 2.27 0.13
N VAL A 143 -6.65 1.91 1.42
CA VAL A 143 -7.27 0.66 1.91
C VAL A 143 -8.78 0.68 1.69
N GLN A 144 -9.44 1.84 1.87
CA GLN A 144 -10.86 2.02 1.57
C GLN A 144 -11.16 1.80 0.08
N ARG A 145 -10.31 2.35 -0.83
CA ARG A 145 -10.47 2.14 -2.28
C ARG A 145 -10.35 0.67 -2.67
N PHE A 146 -9.33 -0.03 -2.16
CA PHE A 146 -9.20 -1.49 -2.37
C PHE A 146 -10.46 -2.23 -1.91
N GLY A 147 -10.93 -1.96 -0.68
CA GLY A 147 -12.09 -2.63 -0.10
C GLY A 147 -13.39 -2.33 -0.85
N TYR A 148 -13.60 -1.07 -1.22
CA TYR A 148 -14.74 -0.67 -2.04
C TYR A 148 -14.76 -1.40 -3.39
N GLY A 149 -13.64 -1.37 -4.10
CA GLY A 149 -13.50 -2.09 -5.36
C GLY A 149 -13.74 -3.58 -5.22
N PHE A 150 -13.16 -4.21 -4.19
CA PHE A 150 -13.34 -5.64 -3.91
C PHE A 150 -14.80 -6.03 -3.75
N VAL A 151 -15.56 -5.29 -2.96
CA VAL A 151 -17.00 -5.55 -2.76
C VAL A 151 -17.78 -5.33 -4.04
N GLN A 152 -17.48 -4.26 -4.80
CA GLN A 152 -18.15 -3.99 -6.08
C GLN A 152 -17.87 -5.09 -7.10
N GLY A 153 -16.62 -5.49 -7.28
CA GLY A 153 -16.26 -6.56 -8.20
C GLY A 153 -16.90 -7.89 -7.87
N ALA A 154 -16.95 -8.24 -6.57
CA ALA A 154 -17.64 -9.44 -6.10
C ALA A 154 -19.14 -9.38 -6.40
N ASN A 155 -19.80 -8.24 -6.15
CA ASN A 155 -21.20 -8.03 -6.44
C ASN A 155 -21.51 -8.16 -7.93
N ASP A 156 -20.73 -7.51 -8.79
CA ASP A 156 -20.96 -7.52 -10.23
C ASP A 156 -20.80 -8.93 -10.82
N ALA A 157 -19.78 -9.69 -10.38
CA ALA A 157 -19.62 -11.08 -10.75
C ALA A 157 -20.78 -11.95 -10.26
N ALA A 158 -21.29 -11.70 -9.05
CA ALA A 158 -22.41 -12.44 -8.49
C ALA A 158 -23.73 -12.16 -9.25
N VAL A 159 -23.96 -10.92 -9.64
CA VAL A 159 -25.11 -10.52 -10.48
C VAL A 159 -25.02 -11.18 -11.85
N GLU A 160 -23.85 -11.10 -12.49
CA GLU A 160 -23.62 -11.73 -13.82
C GLU A 160 -23.86 -13.24 -13.82
N LEU A 161 -23.50 -13.91 -12.72
CA LEU A 161 -23.70 -15.35 -12.56
C LEU A 161 -25.11 -15.72 -12.06
N GLY A 162 -25.94 -14.74 -11.70
CA GLY A 162 -27.28 -14.97 -11.14
C GLY A 162 -27.29 -15.53 -9.72
N ILE A 163 -26.22 -15.32 -8.94
CA ILE A 163 -26.03 -15.85 -7.58
C ILE A 163 -25.88 -14.76 -6.52
N ALA A 164 -26.34 -13.54 -6.79
CA ALA A 164 -26.15 -12.39 -5.89
C ALA A 164 -26.71 -12.63 -4.47
N ALA A 165 -27.78 -13.42 -4.33
CA ALA A 165 -28.33 -13.78 -3.02
C ALA A 165 -27.46 -14.76 -2.20
N ASP A 166 -26.52 -15.44 -2.85
CA ASP A 166 -25.64 -16.46 -2.23
C ASP A 166 -24.28 -15.88 -1.83
N VAL A 167 -23.91 -14.70 -2.38
CA VAL A 167 -22.61 -14.10 -2.13
C VAL A 167 -22.69 -13.12 -0.97
N SER A 168 -21.74 -13.21 -0.06
CA SER A 168 -21.60 -12.30 1.09
C SER A 168 -20.15 -11.90 1.30
N CYS A 169 -19.94 -10.72 1.89
CA CYS A 169 -18.62 -10.23 2.25
C CYS A 169 -18.63 -9.70 3.68
N GLU A 170 -17.86 -10.32 4.57
CA GLU A 170 -17.52 -9.76 5.87
C GLU A 170 -16.48 -8.63 5.67
N TYR A 171 -16.54 -7.60 6.50
CA TYR A 171 -15.68 -6.42 6.33
C TYR A 171 -15.22 -5.87 7.68
N VAL A 172 -13.89 -5.72 7.85
CA VAL A 172 -13.31 -5.17 9.09
C VAL A 172 -11.97 -4.48 8.82
N TYR A 173 -11.64 -3.50 9.64
CA TYR A 173 -10.29 -2.94 9.75
C TYR A 173 -9.61 -3.44 11.02
N GLY A 174 -8.35 -3.90 10.90
CA GLY A 174 -7.55 -4.38 12.03
C GLY A 174 -6.92 -3.26 12.87
N GLY A 175 -6.96 -2.00 12.36
CA GLY A 175 -6.42 -0.82 13.04
C GLY A 175 -4.90 -0.70 12.98
N LYS A 176 -4.20 -1.59 12.27
CA LYS A 176 -2.74 -1.60 12.07
C LYS A 176 -2.37 -2.36 10.78
N PHE A 177 -1.13 -2.18 10.31
CA PHE A 177 -0.62 -2.86 9.12
C PHE A 177 0.19 -4.14 9.42
N MET A 178 -0.01 -4.73 10.57
CA MET A 178 0.63 -5.98 10.99
C MET A 178 -0.41 -6.93 11.60
N GLY A 179 -0.18 -8.23 11.43
CA GLY A 179 -0.97 -9.24 12.12
C GLY A 179 -0.63 -9.34 13.61
N ASP A 180 -1.59 -9.76 14.40
CA ASP A 180 -1.43 -10.10 15.81
C ASP A 180 -2.44 -11.14 16.27
N ALA A 181 -2.35 -11.54 17.54
CA ALA A 181 -3.19 -12.58 18.10
C ALA A 181 -4.69 -12.24 18.09
N ASP A 182 -5.06 -10.97 18.31
CA ASP A 182 -6.46 -10.53 18.34
C ASP A 182 -7.05 -10.56 16.93
N ILE A 183 -6.31 -10.08 15.93
CA ILE A 183 -6.71 -10.14 14.52
C ILE A 183 -6.79 -11.60 14.06
N THR A 184 -5.82 -12.44 14.44
CA THR A 184 -5.85 -13.88 14.12
C THR A 184 -7.07 -14.56 14.72
N ALA A 185 -7.43 -14.28 15.98
CA ALA A 185 -8.63 -14.82 16.62
C ALA A 185 -9.92 -14.34 15.92
N TYR A 186 -9.94 -13.11 15.44
CA TYR A 186 -11.06 -12.59 14.66
C TYR A 186 -11.20 -13.31 13.31
N MET A 187 -10.08 -13.56 12.63
CA MET A 187 -10.06 -14.34 11.38
C MET A 187 -10.41 -15.81 11.60
N ASP A 188 -10.00 -16.41 12.72
CA ASP A 188 -10.44 -17.75 13.11
C ASP A 188 -11.97 -17.85 13.16
N ASN A 189 -12.63 -16.85 13.77
CA ASN A 189 -14.09 -16.81 13.78
C ASN A 189 -14.69 -16.68 12.37
N TRP A 190 -14.09 -15.89 11.48
CA TRP A 190 -14.55 -15.77 10.10
C TRP A 190 -14.47 -17.09 9.35
N TYR A 191 -13.30 -17.73 9.34
CA TYR A 191 -13.12 -18.96 8.60
C TYR A 191 -13.86 -20.14 9.23
N ALA A 192 -13.68 -20.37 10.55
CA ALA A 192 -14.19 -21.56 11.20
C ALA A 192 -15.68 -21.48 11.57
N THR A 193 -16.19 -20.28 11.94
CA THR A 193 -17.56 -20.13 12.44
C THR A 193 -18.52 -19.58 11.39
N LYS A 194 -18.10 -18.49 10.70
CA LYS A 194 -18.94 -17.87 9.66
C LYS A 194 -18.80 -18.54 8.31
N GLY A 195 -17.76 -19.37 8.12
CA GLY A 195 -17.51 -20.11 6.90
C GLY A 195 -17.02 -19.23 5.75
N VAL A 196 -16.31 -18.13 6.05
CA VAL A 196 -15.62 -17.33 5.05
C VAL A 196 -14.61 -18.23 4.32
N GLU A 197 -14.58 -18.17 3.01
CA GLU A 197 -13.77 -19.06 2.17
C GLU A 197 -12.47 -18.41 1.73
N VAL A 198 -12.50 -17.07 1.50
CA VAL A 198 -11.37 -16.29 1.07
C VAL A 198 -11.39 -14.91 1.73
N VAL A 199 -10.25 -14.47 2.27
CA VAL A 199 -10.08 -13.14 2.84
C VAL A 199 -9.08 -12.35 2.01
N PHE A 200 -9.47 -11.14 1.58
CA PHE A 200 -8.54 -10.15 1.06
C PHE A 200 -7.90 -9.42 2.24
N ALA A 201 -6.61 -9.70 2.48
CA ALA A 201 -5.82 -9.10 3.54
C ALA A 201 -5.09 -7.86 3.00
N CYS A 202 -5.71 -6.70 3.18
CA CYS A 202 -5.29 -5.44 2.56
C CYS A 202 -4.54 -4.54 3.55
N GLY A 203 -3.21 -4.67 3.59
CA GLY A 203 -2.35 -3.76 4.36
C GLY A 203 -1.11 -4.38 4.97
N GLY A 204 0.04 -4.20 4.33
CA GLY A 204 1.34 -4.60 4.84
C GLY A 204 1.41 -6.06 5.28
N GLY A 205 1.84 -6.28 6.50
CA GLY A 205 1.99 -7.60 7.13
C GLY A 205 0.71 -8.20 7.72
N ILE A 206 -0.47 -7.56 7.59
CA ILE A 206 -1.72 -8.07 8.19
C ILE A 206 -2.16 -9.43 7.62
N TYR A 207 -1.66 -9.78 6.41
CA TYR A 207 -1.90 -11.09 5.80
C TYR A 207 -1.51 -12.25 6.72
N THR A 208 -0.55 -12.07 7.62
CA THR A 208 -0.10 -13.12 8.53
C THR A 208 -1.25 -13.66 9.38
N SER A 209 -2.08 -12.78 9.94
CA SER A 209 -3.26 -13.18 10.74
C SER A 209 -4.31 -13.89 9.90
N ALA A 210 -4.58 -13.42 8.67
CA ALA A 210 -5.50 -14.12 7.77
C ALA A 210 -4.96 -15.49 7.35
N ALA A 211 -3.66 -15.58 7.04
CA ALA A 211 -3.02 -16.82 6.60
C ALA A 211 -2.93 -17.86 7.74
N GLU A 212 -2.61 -17.44 8.96
CA GLU A 212 -2.62 -18.32 10.14
C GLU A 212 -4.00 -18.92 10.39
N ALA A 213 -5.05 -18.13 10.28
CA ALA A 213 -6.42 -18.61 10.45
C ALA A 213 -6.85 -19.51 9.28
N ALA A 214 -6.58 -19.10 8.04
CA ALA A 214 -6.91 -19.86 6.83
C ALA A 214 -6.25 -21.24 6.82
N ALA A 215 -4.99 -21.35 7.27
CA ALA A 215 -4.27 -22.61 7.33
C ALA A 215 -4.97 -23.69 8.14
N LYS A 216 -5.71 -23.33 9.18
CA LYS A 216 -6.42 -24.25 10.07
C LYS A 216 -7.58 -24.97 9.41
N VAL A 217 -8.16 -24.35 8.35
CA VAL A 217 -9.39 -24.85 7.71
C VAL A 217 -9.27 -25.03 6.19
N GLY A 218 -8.10 -24.77 5.61
CA GLY A 218 -7.91 -24.81 4.16
C GLY A 218 -8.50 -23.60 3.42
N GLY A 219 -8.67 -22.47 4.11
CA GLY A 219 -9.15 -21.21 3.52
C GLY A 219 -8.15 -20.59 2.55
N LYS A 220 -8.57 -19.55 1.83
CA LYS A 220 -7.77 -18.81 0.87
C LYS A 220 -7.53 -17.38 1.33
N VAL A 221 -6.43 -16.80 0.83
CA VAL A 221 -6.05 -15.40 1.10
C VAL A 221 -5.75 -14.70 -0.22
N ILE A 222 -6.15 -13.44 -0.32
CA ILE A 222 -5.74 -12.51 -1.37
C ILE A 222 -4.74 -11.54 -0.75
N GLY A 223 -3.58 -11.39 -1.39
CA GLY A 223 -2.53 -10.45 -0.99
C GLY A 223 -2.73 -9.05 -1.55
N VAL A 224 -1.85 -8.12 -1.18
CA VAL A 224 -1.93 -6.70 -1.56
C VAL A 224 -0.56 -6.12 -1.96
N ASP A 225 -0.57 -5.05 -2.75
CA ASP A 225 0.55 -4.21 -3.22
C ASP A 225 1.55 -4.94 -4.12
N SER A 226 2.05 -6.08 -3.67
CA SER A 226 3.00 -6.93 -4.39
C SER A 226 2.45 -8.35 -4.56
N ASP A 227 3.12 -9.20 -5.34
CA ASP A 227 2.79 -10.62 -5.35
C ASP A 227 3.20 -11.27 -4.02
N GLN A 228 2.23 -11.43 -3.13
CA GLN A 228 2.43 -12.07 -1.83
C GLN A 228 2.31 -13.60 -1.84
N ALA A 229 2.09 -14.23 -3.02
CA ALA A 229 2.00 -15.69 -3.11
C ALA A 229 3.23 -16.42 -2.53
N PRO A 230 4.49 -15.98 -2.76
CA PRO A 230 5.66 -16.64 -2.20
C PRO A 230 5.71 -16.69 -0.69
N ILE A 231 5.05 -15.76 0.00
CA ILE A 231 5.04 -15.68 1.47
C ILE A 231 3.78 -16.27 2.08
N ILE A 232 2.61 -16.00 1.51
CA ILE A 232 1.33 -16.55 1.98
C ILE A 232 1.32 -18.08 1.82
N ASN A 233 1.83 -18.61 0.70
CA ASN A 233 1.89 -20.05 0.47
C ASN A 233 2.85 -20.81 1.41
N LYS A 234 3.67 -20.10 2.21
CA LYS A 234 4.45 -20.74 3.29
C LYS A 234 3.58 -21.25 4.45
N PHE A 235 2.38 -20.67 4.63
CA PHE A 235 1.43 -21.11 5.66
C PHE A 235 0.69 -22.39 5.23
N ALA A 236 0.34 -22.50 3.96
CA ALA A 236 -0.16 -23.70 3.33
C ALA A 236 0.00 -23.61 1.81
N GLU A 237 0.36 -24.69 1.15
CA GLU A 237 0.53 -24.74 -0.30
C GLU A 237 -0.76 -24.34 -1.02
N GLY A 238 -0.66 -23.43 -2.00
CA GLY A 238 -1.79 -22.97 -2.80
C GLY A 238 -2.83 -22.17 -2.01
N MET A 239 -2.47 -21.60 -0.85
CA MET A 239 -3.37 -20.75 -0.06
C MET A 239 -3.70 -19.44 -0.77
N THR A 240 -2.77 -18.85 -1.50
CA THR A 240 -2.96 -17.59 -2.20
C THR A 240 -3.90 -17.78 -3.39
N LEU A 241 -4.97 -16.99 -3.45
CA LEU A 241 -5.85 -16.95 -4.61
C LEU A 241 -5.28 -16.04 -5.70
N THR A 242 -4.90 -14.83 -5.31
CA THR A 242 -4.26 -13.79 -6.13
C THR A 242 -3.67 -12.73 -5.23
N SER A 243 -3.06 -11.69 -5.81
CA SER A 243 -2.68 -10.46 -5.10
C SER A 243 -3.20 -9.25 -5.87
N ALA A 244 -3.87 -8.32 -5.16
CA ALA A 244 -4.30 -7.03 -5.70
C ALA A 244 -3.09 -6.09 -5.69
N MET A 245 -2.35 -6.04 -6.79
CA MET A 245 -1.06 -5.36 -6.86
C MET A 245 -1.22 -3.86 -7.11
N LYS A 246 -0.19 -3.11 -6.73
CA LYS A 246 -0.02 -1.67 -6.94
C LYS A 246 1.31 -1.42 -7.66
N GLY A 247 1.33 -0.48 -8.61
CA GLY A 247 2.48 -0.22 -9.48
C GLY A 247 3.68 0.49 -8.82
N LEU A 248 3.96 0.24 -7.54
CA LEU A 248 4.96 0.94 -6.72
C LEU A 248 6.37 0.93 -7.33
N ALA A 249 6.87 -0.26 -7.64
CA ALA A 249 8.23 -0.40 -8.18
C ALA A 249 8.41 0.27 -9.54
N ALA A 250 7.40 0.19 -10.41
CA ALA A 250 7.42 0.84 -11.72
C ALA A 250 7.41 2.37 -11.57
N THR A 251 6.56 2.91 -10.69
CA THR A 251 6.48 4.33 -10.38
C THR A 251 7.82 4.86 -9.86
N VAL A 252 8.38 4.23 -8.83
CA VAL A 252 9.67 4.62 -8.24
C VAL A 252 10.77 4.60 -9.29
N LYS A 253 10.89 3.53 -10.07
CA LYS A 253 11.91 3.40 -11.11
C LYS A 253 11.79 4.51 -12.15
N THR A 254 10.59 4.81 -12.63
CA THR A 254 10.35 5.86 -13.63
C THR A 254 10.74 7.22 -13.08
N LEU A 255 10.25 7.58 -11.89
CA LEU A 255 10.52 8.87 -11.26
C LEU A 255 12.00 9.08 -10.95
N LEU A 256 12.70 8.06 -10.42
CA LEU A 256 14.12 8.15 -10.16
C LEU A 256 14.94 8.25 -11.47
N THR A 257 14.54 7.51 -12.52
CA THR A 257 15.19 7.60 -13.84
C THR A 257 15.10 9.02 -14.39
N ASP A 258 13.91 9.61 -14.39
CA ASP A 258 13.71 10.96 -14.91
C ASP A 258 14.34 12.02 -14.01
N THR A 259 14.36 11.81 -12.70
CA THR A 259 15.04 12.73 -11.76
C THR A 259 16.54 12.79 -12.04
N VAL A 260 17.21 11.64 -12.20
CA VAL A 260 18.63 11.55 -12.51
C VAL A 260 18.94 12.12 -13.90
N ALA A 261 18.03 11.96 -14.85
CA ALA A 261 18.16 12.54 -16.20
C ALA A 261 17.92 14.08 -16.23
N GLY A 262 17.56 14.71 -15.11
CA GLY A 262 17.26 16.14 -15.03
C GLY A 262 15.86 16.52 -15.54
N ASN A 263 14.95 15.54 -15.64
CA ASN A 263 13.61 15.72 -16.19
C ASN A 263 12.53 15.87 -15.10
N PHE A 264 12.89 16.12 -13.84
CA PHE A 264 11.91 16.21 -12.74
C PHE A 264 10.87 17.31 -12.95
N ASP A 265 11.20 18.38 -13.67
CA ASP A 265 10.29 19.51 -13.89
C ASP A 265 8.98 19.12 -14.56
N GLN A 266 8.93 18.02 -15.32
CA GLN A 266 7.68 17.51 -15.91
C GLN A 266 6.68 17.01 -14.85
N TYR A 267 7.16 16.67 -13.66
CA TYR A 267 6.39 16.18 -12.52
C TYR A 267 6.09 17.26 -11.48
N ALA A 268 6.79 18.38 -11.53
CA ALA A 268 6.78 19.45 -10.53
C ALA A 268 5.36 19.92 -10.17
N GLY A 269 5.02 19.86 -8.89
CA GLY A 269 3.72 20.31 -8.36
C GLY A 269 2.52 19.46 -8.77
N LYS A 270 2.74 18.25 -9.28
CA LYS A 270 1.64 17.37 -9.72
C LYS A 270 1.33 16.28 -8.71
N VAL A 271 0.05 15.94 -8.66
CA VAL A 271 -0.45 14.70 -8.09
C VAL A 271 -1.08 13.90 -9.22
N GLU A 272 -0.55 12.72 -9.52
CA GLU A 272 -1.04 11.90 -10.62
C GLU A 272 -1.67 10.61 -10.08
N ASN A 273 -2.83 10.26 -10.66
CA ASN A 273 -3.51 9.01 -10.35
C ASN A 273 -3.07 7.96 -11.38
N LEU A 274 -2.30 6.98 -10.90
CA LEU A 274 -1.69 5.92 -11.71
C LEU A 274 -2.50 4.62 -11.59
N GLY A 275 -2.62 3.89 -12.71
CA GLY A 275 -3.31 2.60 -12.75
C GLY A 275 -2.48 1.42 -12.27
#